data_8e15c1beeb03b03b61604b3eeb721b5d
#
_entry.id   8e15c1beeb03b03b61604b3eeb721b5d
#
_cell.length_a   1.000
_cell.length_b   1.000
_cell.length_c   1.000
_cell.angle_alpha   90.00
_cell.angle_beta   90.00
_cell.angle_gamma   90.00
#
_symmetry.space_group_name_H-M   'P 1'
#
loop_
_entity.id
_entity.type
_entity.pdbx_description
1 polymer ?
#
loop_
_entity_poly.entity_id
_entity_poly.type
_entity_poly.pdbx_seq_one_letter_code
_entity_poly.pdbx_strand_id
1 'polypeptide(L)'
;QDILSDEYFDNQAHKWVIGQILDYYEKYHTTPTMEVLKVEMKKVSNEVLQLSIKEQLREAYQASNEDLEYIEKEFSSFCKNQQLKKALLNSVDLLNSGDFESIRGLIDNALKAGAEKNIGHEYIKDTEARYREEARTVVATPWSRFNDLMQGGLGNGDFGLIFGNPGGGKSWTLVALGGYAVKMGYNVLHYTLELGEDYVGRRYDAFFTGKPVDTLFKSKDKIEEIVKELPGQLIIKEYAPGQATVNTLRAHIQKCTDLDFKPDLIIIDYVDLLSSKKRVQDRKGE
;
A
#
# COMPACT_ATOMS: atom_id res chain seq x y z
N GLN A 1 17.37 -13.06 0.30
CA GLN A 1 18.51 -12.79 1.18
C GLN A 1 18.14 -11.82 2.31
N ASP A 2 17.44 -10.74 2.03
CA ASP A 2 17.10 -9.69 3.01
C ASP A 2 16.07 -10.11 4.07
N ILE A 3 15.58 -11.34 3.99
CA ILE A 3 14.61 -11.90 4.95
C ILE A 3 15.27 -12.88 5.90
N LEU A 4 16.41 -13.44 5.54
CA LEU A 4 17.08 -14.47 6.32
C LEU A 4 17.95 -13.84 7.41
N SER A 5 17.77 -14.30 8.65
CA SER A 5 18.62 -13.97 9.79
C SER A 5 18.95 -15.25 10.55
N ASP A 6 20.16 -15.37 11.05
CA ASP A 6 20.60 -16.45 11.92
C ASP A 6 19.81 -16.47 13.25
N GLU A 7 19.32 -15.32 13.67
CA GLU A 7 18.49 -15.16 14.88
C GLU A 7 17.13 -15.87 14.83
N TYR A 8 16.67 -16.32 13.65
CA TYR A 8 15.40 -17.05 13.51
C TYR A 8 15.47 -18.51 13.94
N PHE A 9 16.67 -18.99 14.23
CA PHE A 9 16.91 -20.39 14.57
C PHE A 9 17.25 -20.53 16.05
N ASP A 10 16.52 -21.38 16.78
CA ASP A 10 16.77 -21.66 18.19
C ASP A 10 17.99 -22.59 18.38
N ASN A 11 18.26 -23.46 17.40
CA ASN A 11 19.39 -24.39 17.43
C ASN A 11 20.70 -23.67 17.11
N GLN A 12 21.68 -23.77 18.01
CA GLN A 12 22.97 -23.08 17.88
C GLN A 12 23.79 -23.53 16.65
N ALA A 13 23.66 -24.80 16.23
CA ALA A 13 24.33 -25.28 15.03
C ALA A 13 23.70 -24.70 13.75
N HIS A 14 22.36 -24.64 13.68
CA HIS A 14 21.66 -23.96 12.57
C HIS A 14 22.01 -22.48 12.51
N LYS A 15 21.97 -21.81 13.66
CA LYS A 15 22.35 -20.41 13.80
C LYS A 15 23.74 -20.15 13.25
N TRP A 16 24.71 -20.98 13.65
CA TRP A 16 26.06 -20.88 13.17
C TRP A 16 26.17 -21.09 11.65
N VAL A 17 25.55 -22.15 11.11
CA VAL A 17 25.60 -22.45 9.66
C VAL A 17 25.02 -21.29 8.84
N ILE A 18 23.86 -20.78 9.23
CA ILE A 18 23.22 -19.66 8.54
C ILE A 18 24.05 -18.39 8.66
N GLY A 19 24.59 -18.07 9.85
CA GLY A 19 25.50 -16.94 10.04
C GLY A 19 26.70 -17.00 9.11
N GLN A 20 27.37 -18.17 9.02
CA GLN A 20 28.52 -18.34 8.12
C GLN A 20 28.14 -18.19 6.63
N ILE A 21 26.95 -18.63 6.23
CA ILE A 21 26.48 -18.44 4.85
C ILE A 21 26.25 -16.96 4.57
N LEU A 22 25.63 -16.23 5.50
CA LEU A 22 25.34 -14.80 5.35
C LEU A 22 26.62 -13.98 5.32
N ASP A 23 27.53 -14.18 6.29
CA ASP A 23 28.83 -13.50 6.37
C ASP A 23 29.68 -13.72 5.11
N TYR A 24 29.72 -14.96 4.62
CA TYR A 24 30.46 -15.29 3.42
C TYR A 24 29.87 -14.64 2.18
N TYR A 25 28.56 -14.63 2.09
CA TYR A 25 27.87 -14.00 0.96
C TYR A 25 28.01 -12.47 0.98
N GLU A 26 27.94 -11.83 2.13
CA GLU A 26 28.17 -10.39 2.26
C GLU A 26 29.57 -10.01 1.76
N LYS A 27 30.57 -10.85 2.07
CA LYS A 27 31.95 -10.58 1.73
C LYS A 27 32.31 -10.92 0.26
N TYR A 28 31.75 -12.01 -0.27
CA TYR A 28 32.20 -12.58 -1.56
C TYR A 28 31.10 -12.60 -2.63
N HIS A 29 29.85 -12.21 -2.31
CA HIS A 29 28.69 -12.22 -3.19
C HIS A 29 28.39 -13.59 -3.84
N THR A 30 28.81 -14.67 -3.18
CA THR A 30 28.54 -16.05 -3.57
C THR A 30 28.36 -16.92 -2.33
N THR A 31 27.71 -18.08 -2.47
CA THR A 31 27.50 -19.01 -1.36
C THR A 31 28.79 -19.78 -1.05
N PRO A 32 29.11 -20.05 0.25
CA PRO A 32 30.29 -20.85 0.62
C PRO A 32 30.11 -22.29 0.13
N THR A 33 31.24 -22.89 -0.27
CA THR A 33 31.27 -24.32 -0.54
C THR A 33 31.30 -25.12 0.78
N MET A 34 31.00 -26.41 0.71
CA MET A 34 31.04 -27.30 1.88
C MET A 34 32.45 -27.36 2.50
N GLU A 35 33.52 -27.25 1.68
CA GLU A 35 34.90 -27.20 2.14
C GLU A 35 35.18 -25.94 2.96
N VAL A 36 34.68 -24.79 2.56
CA VAL A 36 34.77 -23.53 3.31
C VAL A 36 34.10 -23.70 4.68
N LEU A 37 32.87 -24.19 4.72
CA LEU A 37 32.14 -24.42 5.97
C LEU A 37 32.85 -25.39 6.90
N LYS A 38 33.49 -26.45 6.37
CA LYS A 38 34.32 -27.38 7.16
C LYS A 38 35.57 -26.72 7.75
N VAL A 39 36.20 -25.79 7.03
CA VAL A 39 37.34 -25.02 7.53
C VAL A 39 36.93 -24.09 8.65
N GLU A 40 35.83 -23.35 8.46
CA GLU A 40 35.33 -22.43 9.49
C GLU A 40 34.84 -23.19 10.74
N MET A 41 34.18 -24.34 10.57
CA MET A 41 33.76 -25.19 11.68
C MET A 41 34.94 -25.60 12.60
N LYS A 42 36.14 -25.88 12.04
CA LYS A 42 37.31 -26.26 12.83
C LYS A 42 37.82 -25.14 13.75
N LYS A 43 37.44 -23.89 13.50
CA LYS A 43 37.78 -22.72 14.33
C LYS A 43 36.88 -22.58 15.56
N VAL A 44 35.77 -23.31 15.62
CA VAL A 44 34.83 -23.29 16.75
C VAL A 44 35.48 -24.00 17.94
N SER A 45 35.68 -23.29 19.04
CA SER A 45 36.35 -23.80 20.24
C SER A 45 35.50 -24.77 21.08
N ASN A 46 34.17 -24.72 20.94
CA ASN A 46 33.26 -25.59 21.67
C ASN A 46 33.06 -26.92 20.93
N GLU A 47 33.62 -27.99 21.47
CA GLU A 47 33.59 -29.32 20.86
C GLU A 47 32.17 -29.89 20.67
N VAL A 48 31.24 -29.62 21.60
CA VAL A 48 29.86 -30.08 21.50
C VAL A 48 29.13 -29.37 20.34
N LEU A 49 29.32 -28.05 20.22
CA LEU A 49 28.78 -27.27 19.12
C LEU A 49 29.40 -27.72 17.79
N GLN A 50 30.71 -27.96 17.75
CA GLN A 50 31.42 -28.43 16.56
C GLN A 50 30.87 -29.77 16.05
N LEU A 51 30.57 -30.69 16.95
CA LEU A 51 29.95 -31.97 16.61
C LEU A 51 28.55 -31.76 16.04
N SER A 52 27.74 -30.93 16.66
CA SER A 52 26.38 -30.61 16.19
C SER A 52 26.40 -29.94 14.81
N ILE A 53 27.33 -29.00 14.57
CA ILE A 53 27.50 -28.36 13.25
C ILE A 53 27.88 -29.41 12.20
N LYS A 54 28.80 -30.33 12.53
CA LYS A 54 29.25 -31.38 11.62
C LYS A 54 28.10 -32.29 11.21
N GLU A 55 27.20 -32.62 12.13
CA GLU A 55 26.00 -33.42 11.86
C GLU A 55 25.04 -32.69 10.92
N GLN A 56 24.77 -31.42 11.20
CA GLN A 56 23.91 -30.59 10.35
C GLN A 56 24.45 -30.39 8.92
N LEU A 57 25.76 -30.16 8.78
CA LEU A 57 26.38 -30.08 7.46
C LEU A 57 26.34 -31.41 6.70
N ARG A 58 26.40 -32.53 7.41
CA ARG A 58 26.24 -33.87 6.80
C ARG A 58 24.80 -34.09 6.29
N GLU A 59 23.82 -33.76 7.10
CA GLU A 59 22.40 -33.85 6.72
C GLU A 59 22.11 -32.96 5.53
N ALA A 60 22.58 -31.69 5.54
CA ALA A 60 22.40 -30.77 4.45
C ALA A 60 23.05 -31.25 3.14
N TYR A 61 24.21 -31.91 3.22
CA TYR A 61 24.87 -32.48 2.04
C TYR A 61 24.13 -33.68 1.44
N GLN A 62 23.35 -34.40 2.25
CA GLN A 62 22.56 -35.56 1.83
C GLN A 62 21.16 -35.20 1.36
N ALA A 63 20.73 -33.96 1.60
CA ALA A 63 19.41 -33.50 1.20
C ALA A 63 19.25 -33.47 -0.33
N SER A 64 18.09 -33.89 -0.83
CA SER A 64 17.72 -33.81 -2.24
C SER A 64 17.33 -32.36 -2.61
N ASN A 65 17.59 -31.98 -3.85
CA ASN A 65 17.18 -30.68 -4.40
C ASN A 65 15.94 -30.79 -5.31
N GLU A 66 15.19 -31.90 -5.22
CA GLU A 66 14.10 -32.18 -6.15
C GLU A 66 12.89 -31.24 -5.96
N ASP A 67 12.69 -30.69 -4.75
CA ASP A 67 11.54 -29.82 -4.41
C ASP A 67 11.96 -28.37 -4.10
N LEU A 68 12.91 -27.85 -4.81
CA LEU A 68 13.55 -26.56 -4.49
C LEU A 68 12.54 -25.40 -4.43
N GLU A 69 11.62 -25.35 -5.39
CA GLU A 69 10.59 -24.29 -5.45
C GLU A 69 9.63 -24.34 -4.25
N TYR A 70 9.23 -25.55 -3.84
CA TYR A 70 8.41 -25.73 -2.65
C TYR A 70 9.17 -25.30 -1.39
N ILE A 71 10.43 -25.72 -1.27
CA ILE A 71 11.31 -25.38 -0.13
C ILE A 71 11.51 -23.86 -0.04
N GLU A 72 11.76 -23.19 -1.14
CA GLU A 72 11.91 -21.73 -1.19
C GLU A 72 10.66 -21.01 -0.68
N LYS A 73 9.47 -21.48 -1.08
CA LYS A 73 8.20 -20.91 -0.66
C LYS A 73 7.95 -21.11 0.84
N GLU A 74 8.15 -22.33 1.32
CA GLU A 74 8.00 -22.64 2.75
C GLU A 74 9.02 -21.93 3.62
N PHE A 75 10.25 -21.81 3.14
CA PHE A 75 11.32 -21.09 3.83
C PHE A 75 11.05 -19.58 3.89
N SER A 76 10.55 -18.99 2.81
CA SER A 76 10.10 -17.60 2.79
C SER A 76 8.98 -17.36 3.81
N SER A 77 8.01 -18.27 3.87
CA SER A 77 6.91 -18.24 4.85
C SER A 77 7.43 -18.33 6.29
N PHE A 78 8.37 -19.24 6.54
CA PHE A 78 9.05 -19.37 7.84
C PHE A 78 9.73 -18.05 8.25
N CYS A 79 10.53 -17.45 7.36
CA CYS A 79 11.24 -16.20 7.65
C CYS A 79 10.27 -15.05 7.96
N LYS A 80 9.16 -14.92 7.21
CA LYS A 80 8.10 -13.95 7.49
C LYS A 80 7.50 -14.13 8.88
N ASN A 81 7.17 -15.37 9.23
CA ASN A 81 6.62 -15.70 10.55
C ASN A 81 7.60 -15.37 11.68
N GLN A 82 8.88 -15.63 11.50
CA GLN A 82 9.91 -15.30 12.51
C GLN A 82 10.10 -13.79 12.66
N GLN A 83 10.07 -13.03 11.57
CA GLN A 83 10.13 -11.57 11.63
C GLN A 83 8.91 -10.98 12.34
N LEU A 84 7.70 -11.48 12.04
CA LEU A 84 6.49 -11.04 12.70
C LEU A 84 6.51 -11.38 14.20
N LYS A 85 6.96 -12.59 14.55
CA LYS A 85 7.15 -13.00 15.96
C LYS A 85 8.11 -12.06 16.69
N LYS A 86 9.25 -11.72 16.07
CA LYS A 86 10.23 -10.78 16.63
C LYS A 86 9.64 -9.37 16.78
N ALA A 87 8.91 -8.88 15.78
CA ALA A 87 8.25 -7.59 15.84
C ALA A 87 7.22 -7.51 16.98
N LEU A 88 6.41 -8.56 17.16
CA LEU A 88 5.45 -8.67 18.25
C LEU A 88 6.12 -8.70 19.62
N LEU A 89 7.21 -9.46 19.79
CA LEU A 89 7.96 -9.50 21.05
C LEU A 89 8.57 -8.14 21.38
N ASN A 90 9.18 -7.47 20.40
CA ASN A 90 9.74 -6.12 20.59
C ASN A 90 8.67 -5.05 20.83
N SER A 91 7.44 -5.30 20.41
CA SER A 91 6.31 -4.39 20.65
C SER A 91 5.83 -4.38 22.11
N VAL A 92 6.18 -5.38 22.93
CA VAL A 92 5.75 -5.46 24.32
C VAL A 92 6.30 -4.28 25.16
N ASP A 93 7.58 -3.96 24.97
CA ASP A 93 8.21 -2.84 25.68
C ASP A 93 7.65 -1.49 25.22
N LEU A 94 7.37 -1.36 23.93
CA LEU A 94 6.76 -0.17 23.34
C LEU A 94 5.29 0.00 23.78
N LEU A 95 4.58 -1.09 24.00
CA LEU A 95 3.22 -1.06 24.52
C LEU A 95 3.19 -0.47 25.95
N ASN A 96 4.16 -0.85 26.79
CA ASN A 96 4.29 -0.33 28.13
C ASN A 96 4.62 1.17 28.16
N SER A 97 5.32 1.68 27.15
CA SER A 97 5.63 3.11 26.99
C SER A 97 4.54 3.90 26.25
N GLY A 98 3.51 3.23 25.70
CA GLY A 98 2.43 3.85 24.95
C GLY A 98 2.82 4.34 23.55
N ASP A 99 3.92 3.86 23.00
CA ASP A 99 4.40 4.24 21.66
C ASP A 99 3.76 3.37 20.56
N PHE A 100 2.50 3.64 20.28
CA PHE A 100 1.71 2.90 19.29
C PHE A 100 2.18 3.12 17.84
N GLU A 101 2.78 4.27 17.55
CA GLU A 101 3.32 4.56 16.20
C GLU A 101 4.52 3.66 15.88
N SER A 102 5.43 3.49 16.83
CA SER A 102 6.57 2.57 16.68
C SER A 102 6.12 1.11 16.57
N ILE A 103 5.11 0.68 17.33
CA ILE A 103 4.51 -0.66 17.23
C ILE A 103 3.99 -0.88 15.81
N ARG A 104 3.19 0.05 15.31
CA ARG A 104 2.65 -0.02 13.94
C ARG A 104 3.77 -0.13 12.90
N GLY A 105 4.82 0.70 13.04
CA GLY A 105 5.97 0.66 12.14
C GLY A 105 6.71 -0.68 12.14
N LEU A 106 6.91 -1.29 13.31
CA LEU A 106 7.54 -2.62 13.45
C LEU A 106 6.71 -3.72 12.77
N ILE A 107 5.41 -3.73 12.98
CA ILE A 107 4.51 -4.73 12.40
C ILE A 107 4.40 -4.54 10.89
N ASP A 108 4.21 -3.31 10.41
CA ASP A 108 4.14 -3.00 8.97
C ASP A 108 5.44 -3.41 8.24
N ASN A 109 6.59 -3.19 8.86
CA ASN A 109 7.88 -3.61 8.31
C ASN A 109 8.02 -5.14 8.30
N ALA A 110 7.59 -5.84 9.35
CA ALA A 110 7.61 -7.29 9.42
C ALA A 110 6.68 -7.96 8.39
N LEU A 111 5.51 -7.38 8.14
CA LEU A 111 4.57 -7.86 7.11
C LEU A 111 5.08 -7.63 5.68
N LYS A 112 5.82 -6.55 5.45
CA LYS A 112 6.46 -6.25 4.15
C LYS A 112 7.72 -7.06 3.92
N ALA A 113 8.34 -7.56 4.97
CA ALA A 113 9.54 -8.37 4.88
C ALA A 113 9.20 -9.70 4.18
N GLY A 114 9.94 -10.04 3.16
CA GLY A 114 9.71 -11.23 2.35
C GLY A 114 8.57 -11.13 1.35
N ALA A 115 7.99 -9.96 1.12
CA ALA A 115 7.43 -9.71 -0.19
C ALA A 115 8.54 -9.94 -1.21
N GLU A 116 8.27 -10.77 -2.22
CA GLU A 116 9.19 -10.95 -3.35
C GLU A 116 9.77 -9.58 -3.70
N LYS A 117 11.10 -9.49 -3.79
CA LYS A 117 11.74 -8.31 -4.37
C LYS A 117 11.30 -8.27 -5.83
N ASN A 118 10.15 -7.69 -6.04
CA ASN A 118 9.77 -7.34 -7.39
C ASN A 118 10.72 -6.23 -7.84
N ILE A 119 11.85 -6.64 -8.43
CA ILE A 119 12.83 -5.72 -9.01
C ILE A 119 12.28 -5.01 -10.26
N GLY A 120 11.01 -5.25 -10.56
CA GLY A 120 10.34 -4.77 -11.75
C GLY A 120 10.18 -5.87 -12.80
N HIS A 121 9.66 -5.47 -13.94
CA HIS A 121 9.40 -6.33 -15.06
C HIS A 121 10.70 -6.58 -15.86
N GLU A 122 11.19 -7.83 -15.89
CA GLU A 122 12.33 -8.20 -16.74
C GLU A 122 11.90 -8.28 -18.19
N TYR A 123 12.20 -7.23 -18.95
CA TYR A 123 11.68 -7.03 -20.30
C TYR A 123 11.83 -8.25 -21.23
N ILE A 124 12.93 -8.99 -21.14
CA ILE A 124 13.19 -10.17 -21.98
C ILE A 124 12.47 -11.42 -21.46
N LYS A 125 12.47 -11.64 -20.13
CA LYS A 125 11.95 -12.87 -19.52
C LYS A 125 10.43 -12.87 -19.38
N ASP A 126 9.83 -11.70 -19.07
CA ASP A 126 8.41 -11.59 -18.72
C ASP A 126 7.52 -11.25 -19.92
N THR A 127 7.88 -11.74 -21.12
CA THR A 127 7.12 -11.46 -22.34
C THR A 127 5.67 -11.91 -22.25
N GLU A 128 5.40 -13.10 -21.76
CA GLU A 128 4.03 -13.63 -21.64
C GLU A 128 3.20 -12.86 -20.61
N ALA A 129 3.83 -12.41 -19.51
CA ALA A 129 3.14 -11.61 -18.49
C ALA A 129 2.64 -10.28 -19.04
N ARG A 130 3.35 -9.67 -19.99
CA ARG A 130 2.94 -8.40 -20.63
C ARG A 130 1.69 -8.49 -21.48
N TYR A 131 1.42 -9.67 -22.02
CA TYR A 131 0.29 -9.90 -22.95
C TYR A 131 -0.86 -10.66 -22.29
N ARG A 132 -0.81 -10.88 -20.96
CA ARG A 132 -2.00 -11.34 -20.24
C ARG A 132 -3.04 -10.24 -20.29
N GLU A 133 -4.17 -10.53 -20.90
CA GLU A 133 -5.35 -9.65 -20.83
C GLU A 133 -5.91 -9.69 -19.41
N GLU A 134 -5.50 -8.75 -18.57
CA GLU A 134 -6.19 -8.48 -17.33
C GLU A 134 -7.38 -7.57 -17.64
N ALA A 135 -8.59 -8.03 -17.29
CA ALA A 135 -9.79 -7.21 -17.41
C ALA A 135 -9.62 -5.94 -16.57
N ARG A 136 -9.42 -4.80 -17.25
CA ARG A 136 -9.24 -3.50 -16.59
C ARG A 136 -10.56 -3.08 -15.96
N THR A 137 -10.63 -3.06 -14.63
CA THR A 137 -11.75 -2.46 -13.90
C THR A 137 -11.62 -0.95 -13.98
N VAL A 138 -12.64 -0.27 -14.53
CA VAL A 138 -12.62 1.17 -14.77
C VAL A 138 -13.84 1.87 -14.20
N VAL A 139 -13.65 3.09 -13.68
CA VAL A 139 -14.72 4.02 -13.35
C VAL A 139 -14.97 4.90 -14.56
N ALA A 140 -16.08 4.70 -15.24
CA ALA A 140 -16.44 5.49 -16.41
C ALA A 140 -16.73 6.96 -16.02
N THR A 141 -16.42 7.87 -16.94
CA THR A 141 -16.76 9.30 -16.80
C THR A 141 -18.08 9.60 -17.48
N PRO A 142 -18.73 10.73 -17.18
CA PRO A 142 -19.95 11.14 -17.90
C PRO A 142 -19.70 11.56 -19.37
N TRP A 143 -18.48 11.53 -19.82
CA TRP A 143 -18.07 11.98 -21.17
C TRP A 143 -17.60 10.81 -22.03
N SER A 144 -18.42 10.38 -22.99
CA SER A 144 -18.14 9.21 -23.85
C SER A 144 -16.80 9.31 -24.58
N ARG A 145 -16.47 10.49 -25.16
CA ARG A 145 -15.19 10.68 -25.86
C ARG A 145 -13.98 10.51 -24.93
N PHE A 146 -14.07 10.89 -23.67
CA PHE A 146 -13.02 10.61 -22.70
C PHE A 146 -12.92 9.12 -22.39
N ASN A 147 -14.04 8.44 -22.25
CA ASN A 147 -14.07 7.02 -22.01
C ASN A 147 -13.46 6.26 -23.20
N ASP A 148 -13.76 6.67 -24.44
CA ASP A 148 -13.15 6.07 -25.64
C ASP A 148 -11.61 6.23 -25.65
N LEU A 149 -11.11 7.42 -25.29
CA LEU A 149 -9.67 7.70 -25.21
C LEU A 149 -8.98 6.94 -24.07
N MET A 150 -9.67 6.73 -22.96
CA MET A 150 -9.15 6.08 -21.75
C MET A 150 -9.51 4.58 -21.68
N GLN A 151 -9.96 3.98 -22.77
CA GLN A 151 -10.34 2.56 -22.82
C GLN A 151 -11.37 2.18 -21.75
N GLY A 152 -12.43 2.98 -21.62
CA GLY A 152 -13.56 2.75 -20.73
C GLY A 152 -13.67 3.73 -19.56
N GLY A 153 -12.61 4.39 -19.15
CA GLY A 153 -12.62 5.33 -18.02
C GLY A 153 -11.32 5.32 -17.21
N LEU A 154 -11.38 5.79 -15.97
CA LEU A 154 -10.27 5.78 -15.03
C LEU A 154 -10.08 4.36 -14.46
N GLY A 155 -8.95 3.75 -14.72
CA GLY A 155 -8.59 2.43 -14.20
C GLY A 155 -7.99 2.49 -12.80
N ASN A 156 -7.85 1.32 -12.18
CA ASN A 156 -7.18 1.23 -10.89
C ASN A 156 -5.72 1.74 -10.98
N GLY A 157 -5.37 2.68 -10.10
CA GLY A 157 -4.06 3.33 -10.08
C GLY A 157 -3.89 4.51 -11.05
N ASP A 158 -4.91 4.82 -11.87
CA ASP A 158 -4.87 6.02 -12.72
C ASP A 158 -4.99 7.30 -11.89
N PHE A 159 -4.33 8.34 -12.37
CA PHE A 159 -4.39 9.67 -11.80
C PHE A 159 -4.91 10.66 -12.84
N GLY A 160 -6.04 11.29 -12.56
CA GLY A 160 -6.65 12.34 -13.38
C GLY A 160 -6.40 13.72 -12.76
N LEU A 161 -5.99 14.69 -13.57
CA LEU A 161 -5.81 16.08 -13.16
C LEU A 161 -6.69 17.00 -13.98
N ILE A 162 -7.56 17.79 -13.31
CA ILE A 162 -8.39 18.83 -13.92
C ILE A 162 -7.82 20.18 -13.54
N PHE A 163 -7.38 20.95 -14.51
CA PHE A 163 -6.88 22.30 -14.31
C PHE A 163 -7.59 23.33 -15.20
N GLY A 164 -7.59 24.57 -14.78
CA GLY A 164 -8.24 25.66 -15.49
C GLY A 164 -8.27 26.93 -14.65
N ASN A 165 -8.69 28.02 -15.26
CA ASN A 165 -8.79 29.33 -14.60
C ASN A 165 -9.79 29.31 -13.42
N PRO A 166 -9.65 30.21 -12.43
CA PRO A 166 -10.71 30.45 -11.44
C PRO A 166 -12.07 30.69 -12.13
N GLY A 167 -13.14 30.11 -11.56
CA GLY A 167 -14.48 30.20 -12.16
C GLY A 167 -14.72 29.32 -13.40
N GLY A 168 -13.71 28.59 -13.89
CA GLY A 168 -13.82 27.71 -15.08
C GLY A 168 -14.60 26.40 -14.87
N GLY A 169 -15.21 26.19 -13.70
CA GLY A 169 -16.08 25.04 -13.47
C GLY A 169 -15.35 23.78 -13.00
N LYS A 170 -14.09 23.83 -12.55
CA LYS A 170 -13.32 22.68 -12.08
C LYS A 170 -14.08 21.84 -11.04
N SER A 171 -14.53 22.47 -9.95
CA SER A 171 -15.27 21.78 -8.88
C SER A 171 -16.59 21.16 -9.39
N TRP A 172 -17.28 21.81 -10.34
CA TRP A 172 -18.47 21.25 -10.98
C TRP A 172 -18.15 20.03 -11.84
N THR A 173 -17.01 20.04 -12.52
CA THR A 173 -16.52 18.88 -13.29
C THR A 173 -16.21 17.71 -12.35
N LEU A 174 -15.58 17.97 -11.19
CA LEU A 174 -15.32 16.96 -10.17
C LEU A 174 -16.62 16.39 -9.58
N VAL A 175 -17.62 17.24 -9.30
CA VAL A 175 -18.94 16.80 -8.84
C VAL A 175 -19.65 15.96 -9.90
N ALA A 176 -19.59 16.36 -11.18
CA ALA A 176 -20.16 15.58 -12.28
C ALA A 176 -19.52 14.20 -12.41
N LEU A 177 -18.17 14.13 -12.29
CA LEU A 177 -17.43 12.87 -12.31
C LEU A 177 -17.83 11.96 -11.13
N GLY A 178 -17.80 12.49 -9.90
CA GLY A 178 -18.15 11.74 -8.69
C GLY A 178 -19.62 11.32 -8.68
N GLY A 179 -20.53 12.23 -9.06
CA GLY A 179 -21.97 11.92 -9.11
C GLY A 179 -22.33 10.88 -10.17
N TYR A 180 -21.63 10.91 -11.30
CA TYR A 180 -21.79 9.86 -12.31
C TYR A 180 -21.28 8.51 -11.82
N ALA A 181 -20.12 8.48 -11.17
CA ALA A 181 -19.58 7.27 -10.58
C ALA A 181 -20.55 6.66 -9.54
N VAL A 182 -21.13 7.47 -8.66
CA VAL A 182 -22.15 7.02 -7.68
C VAL A 182 -23.38 6.42 -8.38
N LYS A 183 -23.88 7.06 -9.46
CA LYS A 183 -24.98 6.51 -10.27
C LYS A 183 -24.65 5.16 -10.93
N MET A 184 -23.36 4.91 -11.18
CA MET A 184 -22.89 3.64 -11.74
C MET A 184 -22.60 2.57 -10.67
N GLY A 185 -22.82 2.87 -9.39
CA GLY A 185 -22.65 1.93 -8.28
C GLY A 185 -21.28 1.97 -7.61
N TYR A 186 -20.43 2.95 -7.94
CA TYR A 186 -19.11 3.09 -7.32
C TYR A 186 -19.16 3.92 -6.04
N ASN A 187 -18.29 3.59 -5.09
CA ASN A 187 -18.09 4.35 -3.87
C ASN A 187 -17.12 5.50 -4.10
N VAL A 188 -17.55 6.72 -3.82
CA VAL A 188 -16.79 7.94 -4.06
C VAL A 188 -16.43 8.62 -2.74
N LEU A 189 -15.14 8.95 -2.55
CA LEU A 189 -14.65 9.76 -1.45
C LEU A 189 -14.19 11.11 -2.00
N HIS A 190 -14.93 12.19 -1.68
CA HIS A 190 -14.62 13.54 -2.13
C HIS A 190 -14.05 14.38 -0.98
N TYR A 191 -12.76 14.70 -1.07
CA TYR A 191 -12.12 15.67 -0.19
C TYR A 191 -12.29 17.08 -0.73
N THR A 192 -12.85 17.98 0.07
CA THR A 192 -12.91 19.40 -0.23
C THR A 192 -11.99 20.18 0.72
N LEU A 193 -11.11 20.99 0.15
CA LEU A 193 -10.12 21.77 0.89
C LEU A 193 -10.36 23.28 0.78
N GLU A 194 -11.35 23.67 -0.03
CA GLU A 194 -11.72 25.08 -0.29
C GLU A 194 -13.16 25.36 0.17
N LEU A 195 -14.08 24.44 -0.07
CA LEU A 195 -15.50 24.64 0.15
C LEU A 195 -16.00 23.77 1.31
N GLY A 196 -17.04 24.24 2.02
CA GLY A 196 -17.69 23.42 3.06
C GLY A 196 -18.33 22.15 2.50
N GLU A 197 -18.29 21.07 3.28
CA GLU A 197 -18.83 19.76 2.88
C GLU A 197 -20.34 19.83 2.53
N ASP A 198 -21.12 20.62 3.26
CA ASP A 198 -22.54 20.86 2.97
C ASP A 198 -22.75 21.58 1.63
N TYR A 199 -21.84 22.51 1.28
CA TYR A 199 -21.93 23.24 0.03
C TYR A 199 -21.61 22.33 -1.17
N VAL A 200 -20.62 21.47 -1.03
CA VAL A 200 -20.31 20.43 -2.03
C VAL A 200 -21.45 19.43 -2.11
N GLY A 201 -22.06 19.03 -0.99
CA GLY A 201 -23.24 18.18 -0.94
C GLY A 201 -24.39 18.72 -1.79
N ARG A 202 -24.72 20.03 -1.63
CA ARG A 202 -25.76 20.68 -2.47
C ARG A 202 -25.43 20.69 -3.97
N ARG A 203 -24.16 20.69 -4.36
CA ARG A 203 -23.79 20.54 -5.78
C ARG A 203 -24.06 19.13 -6.29
N TYR A 204 -23.85 18.10 -5.46
CA TYR A 204 -24.26 16.74 -5.78
C TYR A 204 -25.78 16.62 -5.86
N ASP A 205 -26.54 17.25 -4.96
CA ASP A 205 -27.99 17.29 -5.04
C ASP A 205 -28.48 17.93 -6.35
N ALA A 206 -27.82 19.02 -6.76
CA ALA A 206 -28.12 19.66 -8.05
C ALA A 206 -27.83 18.73 -9.23
N PHE A 207 -26.71 18.01 -9.17
CA PHE A 207 -26.35 17.00 -10.19
C PHE A 207 -27.36 15.86 -10.26
N PHE A 208 -27.78 15.31 -9.12
CA PHE A 208 -28.71 14.18 -9.07
C PHE A 208 -30.14 14.57 -9.47
N THR A 209 -30.59 15.78 -9.12
CA THR A 209 -31.96 16.26 -9.39
C THR A 209 -32.08 17.01 -10.69
N GLY A 210 -30.98 17.51 -11.28
CA GLY A 210 -30.98 18.40 -12.43
C GLY A 210 -31.53 19.81 -12.12
N LYS A 211 -31.64 20.18 -10.82
CA LYS A 211 -32.18 21.49 -10.41
C LYS A 211 -31.04 22.45 -10.03
N PRO A 212 -31.23 23.77 -10.25
CA PRO A 212 -30.31 24.77 -9.76
C PRO A 212 -30.19 24.74 -8.24
N VAL A 213 -28.95 25.01 -7.71
CA VAL A 213 -28.65 24.94 -6.27
C VAL A 213 -29.54 25.83 -5.42
N ASP A 214 -29.88 27.01 -5.90
CA ASP A 214 -30.74 28.00 -5.25
C ASP A 214 -32.21 27.54 -5.08
N THR A 215 -32.63 26.57 -5.88
CA THR A 215 -34.02 26.02 -5.83
C THR A 215 -34.14 24.73 -5.03
N LEU A 216 -33.04 24.10 -4.63
CA LEU A 216 -32.99 22.78 -3.96
C LEU A 216 -33.77 22.76 -2.66
N PHE A 217 -33.73 23.86 -1.90
CA PHE A 217 -34.43 23.96 -0.61
C PHE A 217 -35.89 23.59 -0.66
N LYS A 218 -36.57 23.87 -1.79
CA LYS A 218 -37.99 23.54 -2.03
C LYS A 218 -38.23 22.09 -2.45
N SER A 219 -37.17 21.28 -2.53
CA SER A 219 -37.24 19.93 -3.13
C SER A 219 -36.58 18.88 -2.24
N LYS A 220 -36.50 19.14 -0.94
CA LYS A 220 -35.79 18.29 0.02
C LYS A 220 -36.29 16.84 0.00
N ASP A 221 -37.63 16.64 0.03
CA ASP A 221 -38.23 15.31 0.04
C ASP A 221 -37.85 14.51 -1.24
N LYS A 222 -37.87 15.19 -2.39
CA LYS A 222 -37.47 14.56 -3.65
C LYS A 222 -35.97 14.23 -3.70
N ILE A 223 -35.13 15.05 -3.07
CA ILE A 223 -33.67 14.77 -2.94
C ILE A 223 -33.46 13.51 -2.10
N GLU A 224 -34.14 13.40 -0.96
CA GLU A 224 -34.07 12.24 -0.08
C GLU A 224 -34.51 10.95 -0.78
N GLU A 225 -35.54 10.99 -1.61
CA GLU A 225 -35.96 9.84 -2.42
C GLU A 225 -34.85 9.41 -3.40
N ILE A 226 -34.31 10.36 -4.16
CA ILE A 226 -33.28 10.09 -5.17
C ILE A 226 -32.00 9.54 -4.50
N VAL A 227 -31.56 10.14 -3.39
CA VAL A 227 -30.33 9.74 -2.71
C VAL A 227 -30.43 8.34 -2.11
N LYS A 228 -31.62 7.92 -1.64
CA LYS A 228 -31.85 6.56 -1.12
C LYS A 228 -31.81 5.48 -2.20
N GLU A 229 -32.04 5.83 -3.45
CA GLU A 229 -32.04 4.90 -4.59
C GLU A 229 -30.69 4.83 -5.30
N LEU A 230 -29.70 5.61 -4.88
CA LEU A 230 -28.37 5.58 -5.49
C LEU A 230 -27.68 4.25 -5.21
N PRO A 231 -27.17 3.56 -6.25
CA PRO A 231 -26.52 2.26 -6.08
C PRO A 231 -25.14 2.34 -5.46
N GLY A 232 -24.42 3.46 -5.60
CA GLY A 232 -23.12 3.72 -4.99
C GLY A 232 -23.22 4.63 -3.77
N GLN A 233 -22.12 4.77 -3.05
CA GLN A 233 -22.04 5.61 -1.87
C GLN A 233 -21.13 6.81 -2.08
N LEU A 234 -21.43 7.92 -1.39
CA LEU A 234 -20.64 9.14 -1.44
C LEU A 234 -20.32 9.61 -0.01
N ILE A 235 -19.03 9.78 0.27
CA ILE A 235 -18.56 10.48 1.46
C ILE A 235 -17.89 11.78 1.02
N ILE A 236 -18.32 12.91 1.57
CA ILE A 236 -17.70 14.22 1.39
C ILE A 236 -17.00 14.56 2.70
N LYS A 237 -15.70 14.88 2.64
CA LYS A 237 -14.93 15.24 3.82
C LYS A 237 -14.22 16.57 3.61
N GLU A 238 -14.54 17.53 4.48
CA GLU A 238 -13.88 18.83 4.54
C GLU A 238 -12.63 18.78 5.39
N TYR A 239 -11.59 19.45 4.92
CA TYR A 239 -10.43 19.87 5.72
C TYR A 239 -10.13 21.33 5.40
N ALA A 240 -9.93 22.15 6.43
CA ALA A 240 -9.55 23.53 6.18
C ALA A 240 -8.18 23.62 5.47
N PRO A 241 -7.94 24.68 4.66
CA PRO A 241 -6.69 24.88 3.95
C PRO A 241 -5.47 24.75 4.88
N GLY A 242 -4.50 23.95 4.48
CA GLY A 242 -3.28 23.75 5.24
C GLY A 242 -3.38 22.83 6.47
N GLN A 243 -4.54 22.29 6.80
CA GLN A 243 -4.70 21.37 7.94
C GLN A 243 -4.46 19.91 7.59
N ALA A 244 -4.69 19.52 6.35
CA ALA A 244 -4.50 18.14 5.92
C ALA A 244 -3.17 17.96 5.18
N THR A 245 -2.54 16.84 5.42
CA THR A 245 -1.40 16.31 4.66
C THR A 245 -1.83 15.07 3.89
N VAL A 246 -1.02 14.60 2.96
CA VAL A 246 -1.25 13.31 2.28
C VAL A 246 -1.42 12.18 3.29
N ASN A 247 -0.68 12.19 4.40
CA ASN A 247 -0.84 11.17 5.45
C ASN A 247 -2.17 11.28 6.19
N THR A 248 -2.68 12.50 6.40
CA THR A 248 -4.02 12.72 6.96
C THR A 248 -5.09 12.07 6.07
N LEU A 249 -4.98 12.26 4.75
CA LEU A 249 -5.90 11.64 3.79
C LEU A 249 -5.77 10.11 3.81
N ARG A 250 -4.55 9.57 3.83
CA ARG A 250 -4.32 8.11 3.93
C ARG A 250 -4.94 7.52 5.19
N ALA A 251 -4.74 8.16 6.34
CA ALA A 251 -5.33 7.70 7.60
C ALA A 251 -6.87 7.73 7.56
N HIS A 252 -7.46 8.75 6.92
CA HIS A 252 -8.90 8.83 6.77
C HIS A 252 -9.44 7.75 5.80
N ILE A 253 -8.76 7.49 4.68
CA ILE A 253 -9.12 6.41 3.75
C ILE A 253 -9.10 5.06 4.48
N GLN A 254 -8.06 4.80 5.29
CA GLN A 254 -7.98 3.57 6.09
C GLN A 254 -9.16 3.47 7.05
N LYS A 255 -9.49 4.54 7.76
CA LYS A 255 -10.65 4.59 8.66
C LYS A 255 -11.97 4.32 7.93
N CYS A 256 -12.15 4.86 6.73
CA CYS A 256 -13.33 4.56 5.91
C CYS A 256 -13.39 3.07 5.55
N THR A 257 -12.24 2.48 5.17
CA THR A 257 -12.14 1.05 4.85
C THR A 257 -12.44 0.17 6.07
N ASP A 258 -11.95 0.54 7.25
CA ASP A 258 -12.22 -0.17 8.51
C ASP A 258 -13.70 -0.10 8.93
N LEU A 259 -14.46 0.87 8.38
CA LEU A 259 -15.91 1.04 8.53
C LEU A 259 -16.70 0.50 7.31
N ASP A 260 -16.14 -0.44 6.57
CA ASP A 260 -16.73 -1.10 5.40
C ASP A 260 -17.02 -0.15 4.20
N PHE A 261 -16.43 1.05 4.18
CA PHE A 261 -16.48 1.94 3.03
C PHE A 261 -15.16 1.92 2.27
N LYS A 262 -15.08 1.13 1.21
CA LYS A 262 -13.93 1.08 0.31
C LYS A 262 -14.16 1.98 -0.89
N PRO A 263 -13.43 3.09 -1.05
CA PRO A 263 -13.62 3.99 -2.17
C PRO A 263 -13.04 3.40 -3.47
N ASP A 264 -13.83 3.47 -4.55
CA ASP A 264 -13.40 3.17 -5.92
C ASP A 264 -12.81 4.40 -6.61
N LEU A 265 -13.28 5.60 -6.23
CA LEU A 265 -12.84 6.88 -6.75
C LEU A 265 -12.57 7.85 -5.60
N ILE A 266 -11.38 8.46 -5.60
CA ILE A 266 -11.02 9.51 -4.67
C ILE A 266 -10.87 10.83 -5.43
N ILE A 267 -11.57 11.86 -4.98
CA ILE A 267 -11.56 13.23 -5.53
C ILE A 267 -10.93 14.15 -4.49
N ILE A 268 -10.07 15.06 -4.91
CA ILE A 268 -9.47 16.09 -4.04
C ILE A 268 -9.60 17.47 -4.70
N ASP A 269 -10.35 18.36 -4.10
CA ASP A 269 -10.63 19.71 -4.60
C ASP A 269 -10.07 20.74 -3.58
N TYR A 270 -8.84 21.25 -3.74
CA TYR A 270 -7.78 20.93 -4.68
C TYR A 270 -6.44 20.73 -3.94
N VAL A 271 -5.52 19.98 -4.57
CA VAL A 271 -4.30 19.45 -3.95
C VAL A 271 -3.35 20.50 -3.39
N ASP A 272 -3.27 21.70 -4.00
CA ASP A 272 -2.35 22.77 -3.57
C ASP A 272 -2.65 23.32 -2.16
N LEU A 273 -3.84 23.03 -1.63
CA LEU A 273 -4.23 23.40 -0.27
C LEU A 273 -3.79 22.39 0.80
N LEU A 274 -3.17 21.27 0.40
CA LEU A 274 -2.56 20.32 1.33
C LEU A 274 -1.28 20.89 1.94
N SER A 275 -1.06 20.63 3.23
CA SER A 275 0.19 20.96 3.88
C SER A 275 1.32 20.04 3.44
N SER A 276 2.49 20.65 3.13
CA SER A 276 3.74 19.91 2.97
C SER A 276 4.31 19.51 4.34
N LYS A 277 4.85 18.29 4.48
CA LYS A 277 5.60 17.87 5.68
C LYS A 277 6.90 18.66 5.90
N LYS A 278 7.51 19.19 4.84
CA LYS A 278 8.68 20.07 4.92
C LYS A 278 8.17 21.51 4.91
N ARG A 279 8.38 22.25 5.99
CA ARG A 279 8.41 23.72 5.91
C ARG A 279 9.45 24.05 4.85
N VAL A 280 9.00 24.43 3.66
CA VAL A 280 9.85 25.14 2.71
C VAL A 280 10.16 26.45 3.41
N GLN A 281 11.36 26.58 3.97
CA GLN A 281 11.87 27.91 4.32
C GLN A 281 11.83 28.71 3.02
N ASP A 282 10.97 29.71 2.97
CA ASP A 282 10.99 30.74 1.93
C ASP A 282 12.43 31.21 1.82
N ARG A 283 13.10 30.84 0.74
CA ARG A 283 14.29 31.56 0.30
C ARG A 283 13.80 32.90 -0.24
N LYS A 284 13.46 33.82 0.68
CA LYS A 284 13.46 35.23 0.41
C LYS A 284 14.87 35.74 0.63
N GLY A 285 15.46 36.26 -0.40
CA GLY A 285 16.57 37.20 -0.32
C GLY A 285 17.93 36.65 -0.74
N GLU A 286 18.28 36.80 -1.94
CA GLU A 286 19.36 37.72 -2.40
C GLU A 286 19.26 37.79 -3.91
#